data_7f50f2f2172d1893f7d81d40db3394d5
#
_entry.id   7f50f2f2172d1893f7d81d40db3394d5
#
_cell.length_a   1.000
_cell.length_b   1.000
_cell.length_c   1.000
_cell.angle_alpha   90.00
_cell.angle_beta   90.00
_cell.angle_gamma   90.00
#
_symmetry.space_group_name_H-M   'P 1'
#
loop_
_entity.id
_entity.type
_entity.pdbx_description
1 polymer ?
#
loop_
_entity_poly.entity_id
_entity_poly.type
_entity_poly.pdbx_seq_one_letter_code
_entity_poly.pdbx_strand_id
1 'polypeptide(L)'
;MPAESLRFDAVSKRYGETRAVDGVSLTIAAGSFVALVGASGSGKSTLLQTINRLIDPSDGRVLLDGEDIAAGPAPALRRRIGYVFQGIGLFPHMTVAENVGIGPRIAGAPPADVGALLDLVALPRDIAGRLPEALSGGQRQRVAIARALAPGAKLLLLDEAFGALDPVTRDALGSEIRALHDRLGLTTILVTHDMAEALLLADRVLVMQAGRIVADATPAELLAGGGGAAAQALVAVPRHQAERLREIARGQAA
;
A
#
# COMPACT_ATOMS: atom_id res chain seq x y z
N MET A 1 -1.45 5.20 19.70
CA MET A 1 -2.84 5.26 19.22
C MET A 1 -3.20 3.87 18.72
N PRO A 2 -4.46 3.40 18.84
CA PRO A 2 -4.88 2.14 18.22
C PRO A 2 -4.79 2.22 16.69
N ALA A 3 -4.80 1.05 16.01
CA ALA A 3 -4.92 0.99 14.56
C ALA A 3 -6.28 1.57 14.12
N GLU A 4 -6.34 2.12 12.91
CA GLU A 4 -7.54 2.76 12.38
C GLU A 4 -8.32 1.80 11.47
N SER A 5 -9.64 1.70 11.69
CA SER A 5 -10.55 0.95 10.82
C SER A 5 -11.01 1.81 9.64
N LEU A 6 -11.25 1.18 8.48
CA LEU A 6 -11.70 1.87 7.28
C LEU A 6 -12.97 1.24 6.72
N ARG A 7 -13.95 2.06 6.34
CA ARG A 7 -15.19 1.61 5.71
C ARG A 7 -15.49 2.44 4.47
N PHE A 8 -15.76 1.75 3.37
CA PHE A 8 -16.34 2.31 2.16
C PHE A 8 -17.85 2.05 2.17
N ASP A 9 -18.64 3.05 1.87
CA ASP A 9 -20.11 3.00 1.86
C ASP A 9 -20.59 3.49 0.48
N ALA A 10 -20.84 2.53 -0.43
CA ALA A 10 -21.25 2.72 -1.81
C ALA A 10 -20.36 3.70 -2.61
N VAL A 11 -19.05 3.67 -2.39
CA VAL A 11 -18.11 4.61 -3.01
C VAL A 11 -18.05 4.42 -4.51
N SER A 12 -18.28 5.51 -5.25
CA SER A 12 -18.13 5.57 -6.70
C SER A 12 -17.28 6.76 -7.12
N LYS A 13 -16.51 6.59 -8.22
CA LYS A 13 -15.78 7.68 -8.87
C LYS A 13 -15.94 7.62 -10.36
N ARG A 14 -16.36 8.75 -10.93
CA ARG A 14 -16.56 8.92 -12.37
C ARG A 14 -15.60 9.98 -12.92
N TYR A 15 -15.11 9.74 -14.12
CA TYR A 15 -14.38 10.69 -14.95
C TYR A 15 -15.09 10.73 -16.30
N GLY A 16 -15.93 11.76 -16.50
CA GLY A 16 -16.85 11.80 -17.65
C GLY A 16 -17.76 10.56 -17.66
N GLU A 17 -17.77 9.81 -18.75
CA GLU A 17 -18.53 8.58 -18.92
C GLU A 17 -17.92 7.35 -18.22
N THR A 18 -16.63 7.42 -17.84
CA THR A 18 -15.90 6.29 -17.25
C THR A 18 -16.15 6.19 -15.76
N ARG A 19 -16.62 5.03 -15.30
CA ARG A 19 -16.71 4.68 -13.87
C ARG A 19 -15.42 3.98 -13.44
N ALA A 20 -14.49 4.74 -12.87
CA ALA A 20 -13.24 4.18 -12.35
C ALA A 20 -13.42 3.37 -11.07
N VAL A 21 -14.41 3.75 -10.23
CA VAL A 21 -14.88 3.01 -9.05
C VAL A 21 -16.40 2.99 -9.11
N ASP A 22 -17.03 1.85 -8.86
CA ASP A 22 -18.46 1.65 -9.05
C ASP A 22 -19.09 0.92 -7.85
N GLY A 23 -19.66 1.70 -6.92
CA GLY A 23 -20.46 1.23 -5.79
C GLY A 23 -19.72 0.35 -4.78
N VAL A 24 -18.42 0.62 -4.53
CA VAL A 24 -17.63 -0.19 -3.59
C VAL A 24 -18.13 -0.01 -2.17
N SER A 25 -18.53 -1.12 -1.54
CA SER A 25 -18.90 -1.20 -0.13
C SER A 25 -18.10 -2.32 0.54
N LEU A 26 -17.23 -1.96 1.48
CA LEU A 26 -16.43 -2.91 2.24
C LEU A 26 -15.93 -2.28 3.55
N THR A 27 -15.58 -3.14 4.51
CA THR A 27 -14.94 -2.72 5.75
C THR A 27 -13.58 -3.39 5.87
N ILE A 28 -12.56 -2.61 6.23
CA ILE A 28 -11.22 -3.07 6.57
C ILE A 28 -11.06 -2.89 8.08
N ALA A 29 -10.84 -4.00 8.78
CA ALA A 29 -10.66 -3.96 10.23
C ALA A 29 -9.34 -3.29 10.60
N ALA A 30 -9.33 -2.63 11.75
CA ALA A 30 -8.10 -2.10 12.32
C ALA A 30 -7.04 -3.21 12.51
N GLY A 31 -5.80 -2.91 12.17
CA GLY A 31 -4.70 -3.86 12.29
C GLY A 31 -4.63 -4.93 11.21
N SER A 32 -5.43 -4.85 10.13
CA SER A 32 -5.33 -5.79 9.02
C SER A 32 -4.36 -5.31 7.94
N PHE A 33 -3.65 -6.25 7.32
CA PHE A 33 -2.90 -6.02 6.09
C PHE A 33 -3.76 -6.49 4.91
N VAL A 34 -4.24 -5.56 4.09
CA VAL A 34 -5.10 -5.84 2.94
C VAL A 34 -4.36 -5.54 1.65
N ALA A 35 -4.36 -6.50 0.71
CA ALA A 35 -3.89 -6.25 -0.65
C ALA A 35 -5.08 -5.99 -1.59
N LEU A 36 -4.98 -4.97 -2.41
CA LEU A 36 -5.91 -4.66 -3.49
C LEU A 36 -5.23 -4.96 -4.83
N VAL A 37 -5.65 -6.03 -5.49
CA VAL A 37 -5.06 -6.53 -6.74
C VAL A 37 -6.01 -6.42 -7.92
N GLY A 38 -5.46 -6.42 -9.12
CA GLY A 38 -6.24 -6.38 -10.36
C GLY A 38 -5.42 -5.81 -11.52
N ALA A 39 -5.93 -5.91 -12.74
CA ALA A 39 -5.29 -5.39 -13.93
C ALA A 39 -5.08 -3.87 -13.87
N SER A 40 -4.16 -3.35 -14.70
CA SER A 40 -4.02 -1.90 -14.88
C SER A 40 -5.35 -1.30 -15.34
N GLY A 41 -5.71 -0.13 -14.80
CA GLY A 41 -6.99 0.53 -15.10
C GLY A 41 -8.22 -0.06 -14.39
N SER A 42 -8.07 -1.05 -13.50
CA SER A 42 -9.23 -1.61 -12.77
C SER A 42 -9.83 -0.69 -11.70
N GLY A 43 -9.15 0.43 -11.36
CA GLY A 43 -9.63 1.44 -10.40
C GLY A 43 -8.93 1.43 -9.05
N LYS A 44 -7.91 0.57 -8.82
CA LYS A 44 -7.22 0.39 -7.52
C LYS A 44 -6.67 1.68 -6.92
N SER A 45 -5.80 2.37 -7.67
CA SER A 45 -5.20 3.63 -7.19
C SER A 45 -6.26 4.71 -7.01
N THR A 46 -7.30 4.74 -7.85
CA THR A 46 -8.44 5.65 -7.68
C THR A 46 -9.16 5.39 -6.36
N LEU A 47 -9.47 4.13 -6.05
CA LEU A 47 -10.09 3.75 -4.77
C LEU A 47 -9.17 4.11 -3.59
N LEU A 48 -7.87 3.78 -3.67
CA LEU A 48 -6.88 4.12 -2.63
C LEU A 48 -6.82 5.63 -2.38
N GLN A 49 -6.85 6.44 -3.44
CA GLN A 49 -6.76 7.90 -3.37
C GLN A 49 -8.03 8.56 -2.80
N THR A 50 -9.16 7.85 -2.75
CA THR A 50 -10.34 8.36 -2.04
C THR A 50 -10.14 8.37 -0.53
N ILE A 51 -9.31 7.48 0.02
CA ILE A 51 -9.10 7.35 1.47
C ILE A 51 -8.44 8.59 2.07
N ASN A 52 -7.45 9.15 1.36
CA ASN A 52 -6.72 10.35 1.82
C ASN A 52 -7.22 11.65 1.16
N ARG A 53 -8.34 11.58 0.44
CA ARG A 53 -8.95 12.70 -0.27
C ARG A 53 -7.99 13.41 -1.24
N LEU A 54 -7.10 12.65 -1.90
CA LEU A 54 -6.43 13.12 -3.11
C LEU A 54 -7.44 13.21 -4.26
N ILE A 55 -8.45 12.34 -4.22
CA ILE A 55 -9.62 12.33 -5.10
C ILE A 55 -10.85 12.22 -4.20
N ASP A 56 -11.80 13.13 -4.32
CA ASP A 56 -13.09 12.96 -3.66
C ASP A 56 -13.97 12.01 -4.47
N PRO A 57 -14.72 11.10 -3.82
CA PRO A 57 -15.69 10.24 -4.50
C PRO A 57 -16.76 11.08 -5.21
N SER A 58 -17.36 10.54 -6.28
CA SER A 58 -18.52 11.14 -6.95
C SER A 58 -19.82 10.83 -6.24
N ASP A 59 -19.90 9.62 -5.63
CA ASP A 59 -21.03 9.16 -4.84
C ASP A 59 -20.49 8.28 -3.69
N GLY A 60 -21.29 8.13 -2.64
CA GLY A 60 -20.93 7.38 -1.44
C GLY A 60 -19.98 8.13 -0.53
N ARG A 61 -19.42 7.45 0.45
CA ARG A 61 -18.50 8.05 1.43
C ARG A 61 -17.49 7.04 1.95
N VAL A 62 -16.39 7.58 2.47
CA VAL A 62 -15.35 6.81 3.17
C VAL A 62 -15.36 7.22 4.62
N LEU A 63 -15.33 6.24 5.53
CA LEU A 63 -15.25 6.49 6.97
C LEU A 63 -13.95 5.93 7.52
N LEU A 64 -13.30 6.69 8.38
CA LEU A 64 -12.12 6.31 9.13
C LEU A 64 -12.49 6.33 10.62
N ASP A 65 -12.42 5.17 11.29
CA ASP A 65 -12.91 4.96 12.67
C ASP A 65 -14.36 5.41 12.88
N GLY A 66 -15.21 5.19 11.87
CA GLY A 66 -16.62 5.57 11.89
C GLY A 66 -16.91 7.03 11.57
N GLU A 67 -15.89 7.88 11.45
CA GLU A 67 -16.02 9.29 11.07
C GLU A 67 -15.92 9.47 9.55
N ASP A 68 -16.83 10.24 8.98
CA ASP A 68 -16.75 10.60 7.56
C ASP A 68 -15.51 11.46 7.30
N ILE A 69 -14.61 10.99 6.45
CA ILE A 69 -13.38 11.72 6.12
C ILE A 69 -13.64 13.07 5.46
N ALA A 70 -14.83 13.30 4.90
CA ALA A 70 -15.22 14.56 4.30
C ALA A 70 -15.62 15.63 5.34
N ALA A 71 -15.90 15.24 6.59
CA ALA A 71 -16.35 16.15 7.65
C ALA A 71 -15.31 17.19 8.07
N GLY A 72 -14.02 16.91 7.84
CA GLY A 72 -12.92 17.78 8.23
C GLY A 72 -12.04 18.25 7.06
N PRO A 73 -11.05 19.13 7.34
CA PRO A 73 -10.13 19.57 6.31
C PRO A 73 -9.18 18.45 5.86
N ALA A 74 -9.04 18.26 4.55
CA ALA A 74 -8.21 17.21 3.97
C ALA A 74 -6.74 17.21 4.47
N PRO A 75 -6.07 18.36 4.72
CA PRO A 75 -4.73 18.35 5.30
C PRO A 75 -4.65 17.71 6.70
N ALA A 76 -5.69 17.86 7.52
CA ALA A 76 -5.72 17.22 8.86
C ALA A 76 -5.86 15.69 8.73
N LEU A 77 -6.71 15.21 7.83
CA LEU A 77 -6.85 13.80 7.51
C LEU A 77 -5.52 13.20 7.01
N ARG A 78 -4.88 13.85 6.03
CA ARG A 78 -3.64 13.36 5.42
C ARG A 78 -2.48 13.24 6.40
N ARG A 79 -2.48 13.98 7.50
CA ARG A 79 -1.47 13.84 8.57
C ARG A 79 -1.66 12.57 9.42
N ARG A 80 -2.86 11.99 9.41
CA ARG A 80 -3.16 10.71 10.10
C ARG A 80 -2.78 9.50 9.25
N ILE A 81 -2.59 9.67 7.93
CA ILE A 81 -2.44 8.60 6.94
C ILE A 81 -1.04 8.65 6.34
N GLY A 82 -0.28 7.57 6.47
CA GLY A 82 0.95 7.37 5.74
C GLY A 82 0.64 6.98 4.30
N TYR A 83 1.19 7.71 3.33
CA TYR A 83 1.00 7.39 1.91
C TYR A 83 2.35 7.28 1.20
N VAL A 84 2.57 6.14 0.56
CA VAL A 84 3.74 5.87 -0.29
C VAL A 84 3.26 5.80 -1.74
N PHE A 85 3.73 6.75 -2.55
CA PHE A 85 3.35 6.88 -3.96
C PHE A 85 4.07 5.87 -4.86
N GLN A 86 3.44 5.48 -5.96
CA GLN A 86 4.01 4.63 -7.01
C GLN A 86 5.38 5.14 -7.52
N GLY A 87 5.59 6.43 -7.62
CA GLY A 87 6.84 7.06 -8.05
C GLY A 87 7.78 7.45 -6.91
N ILE A 88 7.64 6.86 -5.69
CA ILE A 88 8.43 7.19 -4.48
C ILE A 88 8.15 8.62 -3.98
N GLY A 89 8.20 9.63 -4.86
CA GLY A 89 7.84 11.02 -4.59
C GLY A 89 8.71 11.71 -3.52
N LEU A 90 9.99 11.35 -3.39
CA LEU A 90 10.92 12.12 -2.57
C LEU A 90 11.22 13.48 -3.23
N PHE A 91 11.41 14.50 -2.41
CA PHE A 91 11.84 15.81 -2.87
C PHE A 91 13.33 15.76 -3.21
N PRO A 92 13.72 15.90 -4.50
CA PRO A 92 15.10 15.65 -4.94
C PRO A 92 16.12 16.67 -4.39
N HIS A 93 15.65 17.86 -4.03
CA HIS A 93 16.47 18.96 -3.47
C HIS A 93 16.54 18.95 -1.94
N MET A 94 15.90 17.98 -1.29
CA MET A 94 15.93 17.80 0.16
C MET A 94 16.76 16.57 0.51
N THR A 95 17.50 16.65 1.61
CA THR A 95 18.21 15.52 2.20
C THR A 95 17.22 14.45 2.67
N VAL A 96 17.71 13.27 3.00
CA VAL A 96 16.93 12.19 3.64
C VAL A 96 16.23 12.70 4.90
N ALA A 97 16.98 13.38 5.78
CA ALA A 97 16.41 13.93 7.03
C ALA A 97 15.29 14.93 6.77
N GLU A 98 15.47 15.82 5.81
CA GLU A 98 14.44 16.80 5.43
C GLU A 98 13.20 16.14 4.81
N ASN A 99 13.40 15.13 3.94
CA ASN A 99 12.29 14.36 3.38
C ASN A 99 11.49 13.65 4.47
N VAL A 100 12.15 12.98 5.41
CA VAL A 100 11.49 12.27 6.52
C VAL A 100 10.77 13.27 7.44
N GLY A 101 11.42 14.38 7.77
CA GLY A 101 10.90 15.39 8.72
C GLY A 101 9.84 16.34 8.15
N ILE A 102 9.55 16.31 6.83
CA ILE A 102 8.68 17.31 6.19
C ILE A 102 7.25 17.30 6.73
N GLY A 103 6.68 16.12 6.98
CA GLY A 103 5.31 15.98 7.48
C GLY A 103 5.11 16.64 8.84
N PRO A 104 5.84 16.25 9.89
CA PRO A 104 5.84 16.93 11.20
C PRO A 104 6.11 18.43 11.09
N ARG A 105 7.09 18.85 10.28
CA ARG A 105 7.42 20.29 10.08
C ARG A 105 6.22 21.08 9.55
N ILE A 106 5.53 20.59 8.52
CA ILE A 106 4.32 21.24 7.95
C ILE A 106 3.17 21.25 8.97
N ALA A 107 3.10 20.23 9.81
CA ALA A 107 2.08 20.13 10.85
C ALA A 107 2.32 21.06 12.06
N GLY A 108 3.49 21.73 12.15
CA GLY A 108 3.90 22.46 13.34
C GLY A 108 4.10 21.56 14.55
N ALA A 109 4.32 20.26 14.32
CA ALA A 109 4.59 19.28 15.36
C ALA A 109 6.09 19.27 15.77
N PRO A 110 6.44 18.69 16.91
CA PRO A 110 7.85 18.49 17.28
C PRO A 110 8.62 17.77 16.16
N PRO A 111 9.92 18.08 15.98
CA PRO A 111 10.75 17.40 14.98
C PRO A 111 10.72 15.89 15.16
N ALA A 112 10.61 15.16 14.03
CA ALA A 112 10.70 13.71 14.05
C ALA A 112 12.10 13.26 14.47
N ASP A 113 12.20 12.18 15.24
CA ASP A 113 13.46 11.47 15.43
C ASP A 113 13.81 10.71 14.13
N VAL A 114 14.54 11.39 13.24
CA VAL A 114 14.94 10.84 11.95
C VAL A 114 15.80 9.60 12.14
N GLY A 115 16.68 9.56 13.16
CA GLY A 115 17.51 8.40 13.43
C GLY A 115 16.68 7.16 13.76
N ALA A 116 15.72 7.28 14.67
CA ALA A 116 14.81 6.19 15.01
C ALA A 116 13.95 5.75 13.80
N LEU A 117 13.51 6.68 12.96
CA LEU A 117 12.74 6.37 11.77
C LEU A 117 13.58 5.66 10.68
N LEU A 118 14.86 5.99 10.55
CA LEU A 118 15.78 5.27 9.67
C LEU A 118 16.04 3.85 10.18
N ASP A 119 16.29 3.69 11.48
CA ASP A 119 16.44 2.36 12.10
C ASP A 119 15.18 1.51 11.89
N LEU A 120 14.00 2.14 12.01
CA LEU A 120 12.70 1.48 11.82
C LEU A 120 12.55 0.82 10.45
N VAL A 121 13.14 1.43 9.42
CA VAL A 121 13.11 0.94 8.02
C VAL A 121 14.44 0.32 7.59
N ALA A 122 15.25 -0.13 8.53
CA ALA A 122 16.54 -0.78 8.32
C ALA A 122 17.51 0.02 7.42
N LEU A 123 17.59 1.33 7.64
CA LEU A 123 18.54 2.23 6.98
C LEU A 123 19.59 2.74 7.98
N PRO A 124 20.86 2.84 7.57
CA PRO A 124 21.90 3.40 8.42
C PRO A 124 21.69 4.91 8.63
N ARG A 125 21.96 5.40 9.84
CA ARG A 125 21.71 6.80 10.21
C ARG A 125 22.61 7.81 9.48
N ASP A 126 23.77 7.36 9.01
CA ASP A 126 24.74 8.20 8.29
C ASP A 126 24.24 8.72 6.94
N ILE A 127 23.20 8.11 6.37
CA ILE A 127 22.60 8.58 5.11
C ILE A 127 21.69 9.82 5.31
N ALA A 128 21.41 10.24 6.54
CA ALA A 128 20.45 11.31 6.85
C ALA A 128 20.77 12.63 6.10
N GLY A 129 22.05 12.92 5.88
CA GLY A 129 22.50 14.10 5.11
C GLY A 129 22.56 13.92 3.61
N ARG A 130 22.32 12.73 3.05
CA ARG A 130 22.40 12.47 1.61
C ARG A 130 21.16 12.96 0.88
N LEU A 131 21.32 13.31 -0.40
CA LEU A 131 20.22 13.59 -1.33
C LEU A 131 19.67 12.28 -1.92
N PRO A 132 18.41 12.24 -2.37
CA PRO A 132 17.78 11.05 -2.96
C PRO A 132 18.54 10.44 -4.15
N GLU A 133 19.23 11.25 -4.95
CA GLU A 133 20.04 10.80 -6.09
C GLU A 133 21.23 9.91 -5.68
N ALA A 134 21.75 10.10 -4.46
CA ALA A 134 22.86 9.30 -3.92
C ALA A 134 22.39 7.97 -3.28
N LEU A 135 21.10 7.62 -3.39
CA LEU A 135 20.52 6.42 -2.80
C LEU A 135 20.17 5.39 -3.87
N SER A 136 20.24 4.09 -3.51
CA SER A 136 19.68 3.02 -4.33
C SER A 136 18.13 3.12 -4.39
N GLY A 137 17.50 2.43 -5.35
CA GLY A 137 16.04 2.35 -5.46
C GLY A 137 15.37 1.88 -4.17
N GLY A 138 15.89 0.80 -3.58
CA GLY A 138 15.38 0.27 -2.31
C GLY A 138 15.58 1.23 -1.14
N GLN A 139 16.71 1.93 -1.07
CA GLN A 139 16.94 2.96 -0.04
C GLN A 139 15.94 4.12 -0.19
N ARG A 140 15.73 4.61 -1.42
CA ARG A 140 14.70 5.65 -1.66
C ARG A 140 13.32 5.22 -1.21
N GLN A 141 12.95 3.96 -1.48
CA GLN A 141 11.65 3.41 -1.08
C GLN A 141 11.51 3.37 0.45
N ARG A 142 12.54 2.90 1.17
CA ARG A 142 12.57 2.88 2.64
C ARG A 142 12.49 4.29 3.23
N VAL A 143 13.15 5.27 2.64
CA VAL A 143 13.02 6.69 3.04
C VAL A 143 11.59 7.20 2.84
N ALA A 144 10.92 6.82 1.75
CA ALA A 144 9.52 7.19 1.53
C ALA A 144 8.57 6.56 2.58
N ILE A 145 8.84 5.32 3.01
CA ILE A 145 8.11 4.67 4.10
C ILE A 145 8.38 5.38 5.43
N ALA A 146 9.64 5.68 5.75
CA ALA A 146 10.00 6.43 6.96
C ALA A 146 9.28 7.79 7.00
N ARG A 147 9.25 8.52 5.87
CA ARG A 147 8.50 9.78 5.72
C ARG A 147 7.00 9.60 5.96
N ALA A 148 6.42 8.52 5.42
CA ALA A 148 4.98 8.23 5.60
C ALA A 148 4.62 7.93 7.06
N LEU A 149 5.54 7.34 7.82
CA LEU A 149 5.36 6.98 9.23
C LEU A 149 5.74 8.11 10.21
N ALA A 150 6.52 9.11 9.77
CA ALA A 150 7.01 10.19 10.61
C ALA A 150 5.93 10.97 11.39
N PRO A 151 4.71 11.19 10.85
CA PRO A 151 3.61 11.78 11.61
C PRO A 151 2.98 10.87 12.68
N GLY A 152 3.43 9.62 12.81
CA GLY A 152 2.82 8.62 13.70
C GLY A 152 1.57 7.96 13.12
N ALA A 153 1.45 7.91 11.81
CA ALA A 153 0.33 7.31 11.09
C ALA A 153 0.09 5.86 11.50
N LYS A 154 -1.18 5.48 11.66
CA LYS A 154 -1.63 4.12 11.94
C LYS A 154 -2.31 3.44 10.75
N LEU A 155 -2.69 4.19 9.74
CA LEU A 155 -3.12 3.71 8.44
C LEU A 155 -2.00 3.98 7.43
N LEU A 156 -1.51 2.92 6.79
CA LEU A 156 -0.45 2.98 5.77
C LEU A 156 -1.00 2.56 4.41
N LEU A 157 -0.91 3.45 3.44
CA LEU A 157 -1.33 3.22 2.07
C LEU A 157 -0.10 3.11 1.16
N LEU A 158 0.03 2.00 0.46
CA LEU A 158 1.14 1.66 -0.44
C LEU A 158 0.60 1.54 -1.87
N ASP A 159 0.88 2.51 -2.73
CA ASP A 159 0.40 2.52 -4.12
C ASP A 159 1.51 2.00 -5.04
N GLU A 160 1.44 0.72 -5.44
CA GLU A 160 2.44 0.01 -6.26
C GLU A 160 3.89 0.23 -5.78
N ALA A 161 4.07 0.23 -4.46
CA ALA A 161 5.30 0.65 -3.80
C ALA A 161 6.53 -0.20 -4.14
N PHE A 162 6.37 -1.40 -4.71
CA PHE A 162 7.46 -2.32 -5.02
C PHE A 162 7.80 -2.43 -6.51
N GLY A 163 6.96 -1.86 -7.39
CA GLY A 163 7.00 -2.10 -8.83
C GLY A 163 8.32 -1.74 -9.54
N ALA A 164 9.07 -0.78 -9.01
CA ALA A 164 10.32 -0.31 -9.60
C ALA A 164 11.59 -1.00 -9.05
N LEU A 165 11.44 -2.02 -8.16
CA LEU A 165 12.55 -2.70 -7.51
C LEU A 165 12.92 -4.00 -8.24
N ASP A 166 14.19 -4.38 -8.16
CA ASP A 166 14.63 -5.72 -8.56
C ASP A 166 14.00 -6.79 -7.65
N PRO A 167 13.88 -8.06 -8.10
CA PRO A 167 13.18 -9.10 -7.37
C PRO A 167 13.70 -9.35 -5.96
N VAL A 168 15.02 -9.29 -5.74
CA VAL A 168 15.64 -9.57 -4.43
C VAL A 168 15.31 -8.44 -3.45
N THR A 169 15.49 -7.19 -3.88
CA THR A 169 15.17 -6.01 -3.07
C THR A 169 13.67 -5.93 -2.78
N ARG A 170 12.83 -6.32 -3.73
CA ARG A 170 11.37 -6.36 -3.60
C ARG A 170 10.92 -7.33 -2.51
N ASP A 171 11.40 -8.57 -2.55
CA ASP A 171 11.07 -9.62 -1.57
C ASP A 171 11.52 -9.22 -0.15
N ALA A 172 12.75 -8.74 -0.02
CA ALA A 172 13.28 -8.26 1.25
C ALA A 172 12.45 -7.11 1.82
N LEU A 173 12.14 -6.10 0.99
CA LEU A 173 11.33 -4.95 1.42
C LEU A 173 9.90 -5.34 1.78
N GLY A 174 9.28 -6.26 1.03
CA GLY A 174 7.96 -6.79 1.34
C GLY A 174 7.91 -7.43 2.73
N SER A 175 8.87 -8.33 3.01
CA SER A 175 9.00 -8.99 4.32
C SER A 175 9.22 -7.99 5.45
N GLU A 176 10.04 -6.96 5.24
CA GLU A 176 10.29 -5.91 6.23
C GLU A 176 9.04 -5.05 6.49
N ILE A 177 8.27 -4.71 5.45
CA ILE A 177 7.00 -3.97 5.62
C ILE A 177 5.99 -4.82 6.37
N ARG A 178 5.93 -6.13 6.13
CA ARG A 178 5.08 -7.03 6.92
C ARG A 178 5.50 -7.02 8.39
N ALA A 179 6.78 -7.18 8.68
CA ALA A 179 7.30 -7.12 10.05
C ALA A 179 7.05 -5.75 10.72
N LEU A 180 7.15 -4.67 9.93
CA LEU A 180 6.87 -3.31 10.40
C LEU A 180 5.38 -3.12 10.74
N HIS A 181 4.50 -3.62 9.88
CA HIS A 181 3.05 -3.65 10.09
C HIS A 181 2.70 -4.34 11.42
N ASP A 182 3.22 -5.55 11.62
CA ASP A 182 2.98 -6.35 12.84
C ASP A 182 3.52 -5.62 14.09
N ARG A 183 4.75 -5.11 14.02
CA ARG A 183 5.42 -4.44 15.16
C ARG A 183 4.71 -3.15 15.59
N LEU A 184 4.21 -2.37 14.64
CA LEU A 184 3.56 -1.07 14.91
C LEU A 184 2.03 -1.17 15.07
N GLY A 185 1.45 -2.34 14.80
CA GLY A 185 0.02 -2.57 14.77
C GLY A 185 -0.67 -1.64 13.77
N LEU A 186 -0.19 -1.62 12.52
CA LEU A 186 -0.75 -0.74 11.49
C LEU A 186 -2.01 -1.36 10.88
N THR A 187 -2.85 -0.53 10.28
CA THR A 187 -3.74 -0.95 9.21
C THR A 187 -3.03 -0.63 7.90
N THR A 188 -2.82 -1.62 7.03
CA THR A 188 -2.05 -1.43 5.78
C THR A 188 -2.89 -1.82 4.57
N ILE A 189 -2.90 -0.96 3.55
CA ILE A 189 -3.51 -1.26 2.26
C ILE A 189 -2.42 -1.18 1.20
N LEU A 190 -2.15 -2.31 0.55
CA LEU A 190 -1.19 -2.46 -0.53
C LEU A 190 -1.94 -2.58 -1.86
N VAL A 191 -1.75 -1.62 -2.75
CA VAL A 191 -2.14 -1.75 -4.16
C VAL A 191 -0.98 -2.40 -4.91
N THR A 192 -1.25 -3.49 -5.57
CA THR A 192 -0.28 -4.17 -6.43
C THR A 192 -0.98 -4.83 -7.62
N HIS A 193 -0.25 -5.08 -8.69
CA HIS A 193 -0.66 -5.95 -9.80
C HIS A 193 -0.05 -7.35 -9.69
N ASP A 194 0.80 -7.60 -8.69
CA ASP A 194 1.46 -8.88 -8.43
C ASP A 194 0.68 -9.69 -7.40
N MET A 195 0.07 -10.80 -7.85
CA MET A 195 -0.68 -11.70 -6.97
C MET A 195 0.22 -12.42 -5.98
N ALA A 196 1.50 -12.67 -6.31
CA ALA A 196 2.43 -13.32 -5.38
C ALA A 196 2.71 -12.39 -4.18
N GLU A 197 2.94 -11.10 -4.41
CA GLU A 197 3.07 -10.10 -3.33
C GLU A 197 1.84 -10.12 -2.41
N ALA A 198 0.64 -10.11 -3.00
CA ALA A 198 -0.60 -10.12 -2.24
C ALA A 198 -0.75 -11.36 -1.37
N LEU A 199 -0.46 -12.55 -1.94
CA LEU A 199 -0.58 -13.83 -1.24
C LEU A 199 0.45 -13.98 -0.11
N LEU A 200 1.64 -13.39 -0.26
CA LEU A 200 2.73 -13.52 0.71
C LEU A 200 2.64 -12.51 1.85
N LEU A 201 2.07 -11.32 1.60
CA LEU A 201 2.13 -10.21 2.55
C LEU A 201 0.80 -9.95 3.27
N ALA A 202 -0.34 -10.18 2.62
CA ALA A 202 -1.62 -9.73 3.12
C ALA A 202 -2.35 -10.80 3.94
N ASP A 203 -3.16 -10.34 4.92
CA ASP A 203 -4.12 -11.19 5.63
C ASP A 203 -5.38 -11.41 4.79
N ARG A 204 -5.69 -10.46 3.90
CA ARG A 204 -6.90 -10.41 3.07
C ARG A 204 -6.59 -9.80 1.71
N VAL A 205 -7.09 -10.42 0.67
CA VAL A 205 -6.87 -10.00 -0.72
C VAL A 205 -8.21 -9.61 -1.35
N LEU A 206 -8.27 -8.38 -1.84
CA LEU A 206 -9.38 -7.84 -2.59
C LEU A 206 -9.01 -7.83 -4.08
N VAL A 207 -9.83 -8.46 -4.93
CA VAL A 207 -9.61 -8.42 -6.38
C VAL A 207 -10.55 -7.39 -6.98
N MET A 208 -9.97 -6.42 -7.71
CA MET A 208 -10.71 -5.35 -8.35
C MET A 208 -10.72 -5.52 -9.88
N GLN A 209 -11.91 -5.47 -10.47
CA GLN A 209 -12.13 -5.53 -11.91
C GLN A 209 -13.20 -4.52 -12.31
N ALA A 210 -12.94 -3.72 -13.34
CA ALA A 210 -13.88 -2.75 -13.91
C ALA A 210 -14.55 -1.86 -12.83
N GLY A 211 -13.77 -1.35 -11.88
CA GLY A 211 -14.26 -0.46 -10.82
C GLY A 211 -14.92 -1.15 -9.64
N ARG A 212 -15.07 -2.47 -9.63
CA ARG A 212 -15.78 -3.23 -8.60
C ARG A 212 -14.86 -4.22 -7.89
N ILE A 213 -15.12 -4.49 -6.62
CA ILE A 213 -14.51 -5.61 -5.89
C ILE A 213 -15.27 -6.89 -6.31
N VAL A 214 -14.57 -7.80 -6.99
CA VAL A 214 -15.13 -9.04 -7.52
C VAL A 214 -14.72 -10.27 -6.70
N ALA A 215 -13.71 -10.15 -5.83
CA ALA A 215 -13.38 -11.15 -4.83
C ALA A 215 -12.84 -10.48 -3.58
N ASP A 216 -13.07 -11.12 -2.45
CA ASP A 216 -12.69 -10.72 -1.12
C ASP A 216 -12.45 -12.01 -0.32
N ALA A 217 -11.18 -12.37 -0.13
CA ALA A 217 -10.81 -13.67 0.41
C ALA A 217 -9.43 -13.61 1.09
N THR A 218 -9.15 -14.57 1.96
CA THR A 218 -7.82 -14.80 2.51
C THR A 218 -6.90 -15.45 1.46
N PRO A 219 -5.56 -15.33 1.58
CA PRO A 219 -4.62 -16.06 0.74
C PRO A 219 -4.88 -17.58 0.71
N ALA A 220 -5.22 -18.17 1.86
CA ALA A 220 -5.52 -19.59 1.96
C ALA A 220 -6.75 -20.01 1.13
N GLU A 221 -7.84 -19.24 1.22
CA GLU A 221 -9.05 -19.47 0.41
C GLU A 221 -8.77 -19.33 -1.08
N LEU A 222 -7.99 -18.34 -1.51
CA LEU A 222 -7.59 -18.16 -2.90
C LEU A 222 -6.75 -19.34 -3.41
N LEU A 223 -5.80 -19.80 -2.61
CA LEU A 223 -4.97 -20.97 -2.96
C LEU A 223 -5.77 -22.28 -3.00
N ALA A 224 -6.85 -22.37 -2.21
CA ALA A 224 -7.79 -23.50 -2.24
C ALA A 224 -8.79 -23.45 -3.41
N GLY A 225 -8.72 -22.44 -4.28
CA GLY A 225 -9.61 -22.32 -5.45
C GLY A 225 -10.81 -21.37 -5.25
N GLY A 226 -10.89 -20.67 -4.11
CA GLY A 226 -11.92 -19.67 -3.82
C GLY A 226 -11.74 -18.36 -4.59
N GLY A 227 -12.64 -17.38 -4.34
CA GLY A 227 -12.59 -16.03 -4.91
C GLY A 227 -13.14 -15.89 -6.34
N GLY A 228 -13.62 -16.98 -6.96
CA GLY A 228 -14.22 -16.94 -8.30
C GLY A 228 -13.22 -16.83 -9.45
N ALA A 229 -13.72 -16.81 -10.68
CA ALA A 229 -12.91 -16.92 -11.90
C ALA A 229 -11.87 -15.80 -12.06
N ALA A 230 -12.22 -14.56 -11.74
CA ALA A 230 -11.31 -13.43 -11.86
C ALA A 230 -10.10 -13.55 -10.91
N ALA A 231 -10.34 -13.96 -9.67
CA ALA A 231 -9.27 -14.19 -8.70
C ALA A 231 -8.40 -15.38 -9.08
N GLN A 232 -9.01 -16.48 -9.53
CA GLN A 232 -8.28 -17.68 -9.94
C GLN A 232 -7.40 -17.46 -11.16
N ALA A 233 -7.83 -16.60 -12.11
CA ALA A 233 -7.00 -16.21 -13.24
C ALA A 233 -5.70 -15.50 -12.79
N LEU A 234 -5.76 -14.69 -11.74
CA LEU A 234 -4.58 -14.03 -11.18
C LEU A 234 -3.72 -14.99 -10.35
N VAL A 235 -4.34 -15.89 -9.57
CA VAL A 235 -3.63 -16.92 -8.76
C VAL A 235 -2.92 -17.94 -9.65
N ALA A 236 -3.46 -18.23 -10.83
CA ALA A 236 -2.87 -19.18 -11.79
C ALA A 236 -1.44 -18.77 -12.20
N VAL A 237 -1.15 -17.45 -12.27
CA VAL A 237 0.17 -16.96 -12.70
C VAL A 237 1.29 -17.43 -11.76
N PRO A 238 1.31 -17.07 -10.47
CA PRO A 238 2.35 -17.53 -9.55
C PRO A 238 2.35 -19.07 -9.38
N ARG A 239 1.18 -19.72 -9.47
CA ARG A 239 1.08 -21.19 -9.40
C ARG A 239 1.84 -21.85 -10.55
N HIS A 240 1.56 -21.47 -11.81
CA HIS A 240 2.26 -22.00 -12.97
C HIS A 240 3.76 -21.72 -12.95
N GLN A 241 4.15 -20.52 -12.48
CA GLN A 241 5.58 -20.19 -12.31
C GLN A 241 6.25 -21.15 -11.32
N ALA A 242 5.64 -21.38 -10.18
CA ALA A 242 6.18 -22.29 -9.16
C ALA A 242 6.24 -23.74 -9.65
N GLU A 243 5.23 -24.21 -10.39
CA GLU A 243 5.19 -25.55 -10.99
C GLU A 243 6.32 -25.73 -12.01
N ARG A 244 6.48 -24.79 -12.96
CA ARG A 244 7.57 -24.83 -13.95
C ARG A 244 8.95 -24.81 -13.32
N LEU A 245 9.16 -24.01 -12.28
CA LEU A 245 10.44 -24.00 -11.56
C LEU A 245 10.72 -25.36 -10.89
N ARG A 246 9.70 -26.01 -10.33
CA ARG A 246 9.84 -27.36 -9.75
C ARG A 246 10.15 -28.41 -10.82
N GLU A 247 9.52 -28.35 -12.00
CA GLU A 247 9.79 -29.25 -13.13
C GLU A 247 11.23 -29.10 -13.62
N ILE A 248 11.72 -27.87 -13.80
CA ILE A 248 13.10 -27.60 -14.17
C ILE A 248 14.08 -28.16 -13.13
N ALA A 249 13.80 -27.92 -11.84
CA ALA A 249 14.64 -28.41 -10.74
C ALA A 249 14.70 -29.95 -10.66
N ARG A 250 13.65 -30.64 -11.12
CA ARG A 250 13.59 -32.12 -11.19
C ARG A 250 14.19 -32.68 -12.49
N GLY A 251 14.68 -31.85 -13.39
CA GLY A 251 15.20 -32.29 -14.69
C GLY A 251 14.13 -32.84 -15.65
N GLN A 252 12.86 -32.48 -15.43
CA GLN A 252 11.70 -32.96 -16.21
C GLN A 252 11.21 -31.94 -17.24
N ALA A 253 11.83 -30.78 -17.34
CA ALA A 253 11.53 -29.80 -18.37
C ALA A 253 12.40 -30.07 -19.60
N ALA A 254 11.87 -30.83 -20.55
CA ALA A 254 12.39 -30.96 -21.90
C ALA A 254 11.52 -30.17 -22.87
#